data_af2ada811ae7b73d3bd70093fefe026c
#
_entry.id   af2ada811ae7b73d3bd70093fefe026c
#
_cell.length_a   1.000
_cell.length_b   1.000
_cell.length_c   1.000
_cell.angle_alpha   90.00
_cell.angle_beta   90.00
_cell.angle_gamma   90.00
#
_symmetry.space_group_name_H-M   'P 1'
#
loop_
_entity.id
_entity.type
_entity.pdbx_description
1 polymer ?
#
loop_
_entity_poly.entity_id
_entity_poly.type
_entity_poly.pdbx_seq_one_letter_code
_entity_poly.pdbx_strand_id
1 'polypeptide(L)'
;YSSAKNLFKSFDELEEYYINDIKGNVKYLPANNNELILHKKCNKVLNVKFGLDQKNEIKKVNKGKALEQILPDAWISKDLDHAKSFIDWVKSSLFYDLTYNDNDKMLKMIKDIF
;
A
#
# COMPACT_ATOMS: atom_id res chain seq x y z
N TYR A 1 15.40 2.99 2.83
CA TYR A 1 16.03 1.95 3.66
C TYR A 1 15.79 2.12 5.17
N SER A 2 15.83 3.32 5.74
CA SER A 2 15.70 3.53 7.20
C SER A 2 14.40 2.97 7.78
N SER A 3 13.28 3.12 7.11
CA SER A 3 11.98 2.62 7.57
C SER A 3 11.89 1.09 7.54
N ALA A 4 12.40 0.46 6.49
CA ALA A 4 12.40 -0.99 6.36
C ALA A 4 13.32 -1.67 7.40
N LYS A 5 14.46 -1.07 7.69
CA LYS A 5 15.40 -1.54 8.71
C LYS A 5 14.78 -1.63 10.11
N ASN A 6 13.89 -0.68 10.44
CA ASN A 6 13.18 -0.67 11.72
C ASN A 6 12.06 -1.73 11.82
N LEU A 7 11.53 -2.17 10.67
CA LEU A 7 10.43 -3.14 10.60
C LEU A 7 10.90 -4.58 10.53
N PHE A 8 12.10 -4.83 9.98
CA PHE A 8 12.62 -6.18 9.73
C PHE A 8 13.99 -6.37 10.38
N LYS A 9 14.05 -7.17 11.44
CA LYS A 9 15.28 -7.42 12.22
C LYS A 9 16.45 -7.95 11.38
N SER A 10 16.16 -8.76 10.34
CA SER A 10 17.16 -9.34 9.44
C SER A 10 17.43 -8.50 8.19
N PHE A 11 16.97 -7.24 8.15
CA PHE A 11 17.09 -6.41 6.95
C PHE A 11 18.54 -6.22 6.47
N ASP A 12 19.49 -6.10 7.41
CA ASP A 12 20.91 -5.90 7.08
C ASP A 12 21.55 -7.17 6.50
N GLU A 13 21.01 -8.35 6.81
CA GLU A 13 21.49 -9.66 6.31
C GLU A 13 20.95 -9.99 4.90
N LEU A 14 19.96 -9.24 4.42
CA LEU A 14 19.39 -9.45 3.09
C LEU A 14 20.37 -9.04 2.01
N GLU A 15 20.46 -9.88 0.98
CA GLU A 15 21.25 -9.63 -0.22
C GLU A 15 20.79 -8.38 -0.95
N GLU A 16 21.74 -7.60 -1.42
CA GLU A 16 21.50 -6.33 -2.09
C GLU A 16 21.74 -6.47 -3.60
N TYR A 17 20.78 -6.02 -4.40
CA TYR A 17 20.84 -6.10 -5.86
C TYR A 17 20.77 -4.70 -6.45
N TYR A 18 21.68 -4.39 -7.36
CA TYR A 18 21.60 -3.20 -8.19
C TYR A 18 20.65 -3.43 -9.35
N ILE A 19 19.65 -2.59 -9.51
CA ILE A 19 18.64 -2.70 -10.57
C ILE A 19 18.98 -1.77 -11.75
N ASN A 20 19.05 -0.46 -11.50
CA ASN A 20 19.41 0.57 -12.47
C ASN A 20 19.61 1.92 -11.75
N ASP A 21 20.01 2.95 -12.49
CA ASP A 21 20.31 4.28 -11.92
C ASP A 21 19.09 4.98 -11.27
N ILE A 22 17.87 4.61 -11.67
CA ILE A 22 16.64 5.17 -11.11
C ILE A 22 16.28 4.51 -9.77
N LYS A 23 16.38 3.17 -9.72
CA LYS A 23 16.01 2.39 -8.53
C LYS A 23 17.17 2.20 -7.56
N GLY A 24 18.41 2.26 -8.08
CA GLY A 24 19.61 2.02 -7.29
C GLY A 24 19.68 0.59 -6.75
N ASN A 25 20.21 0.46 -5.55
CA ASN A 25 20.28 -0.80 -4.83
C ASN A 25 18.98 -1.12 -4.13
N VAL A 26 18.50 -2.36 -4.27
CA VAL A 26 17.27 -2.86 -3.64
C VAL A 26 17.54 -4.15 -2.86
N LYS A 27 16.75 -4.41 -1.86
CA LYS A 27 16.72 -5.68 -1.13
C LYS A 27 15.33 -6.29 -1.25
N TYR A 28 15.26 -7.58 -1.49
CA TYR A 28 14.00 -8.32 -1.55
C TYR A 28 13.71 -8.94 -0.18
N LEU A 29 12.56 -8.64 0.38
CA LEU A 29 12.10 -9.30 1.59
C LEU A 29 11.62 -10.71 1.26
N PRO A 30 12.06 -11.75 2.00
CA PRO A 30 11.58 -13.09 1.78
C PRO A 30 10.08 -13.17 2.06
N ALA A 31 9.33 -13.74 1.13
CA ALA A 31 7.92 -14.05 1.36
C ALA A 31 7.81 -15.24 2.32
N ASN A 32 6.88 -15.16 3.28
CA ASN A 32 6.57 -16.29 4.13
C ASN A 32 5.80 -17.33 3.31
N ASN A 33 6.42 -18.47 3.00
CA ASN A 33 5.87 -19.51 2.12
C ASN A 33 4.50 -20.04 2.56
N ASN A 34 4.17 -19.94 3.84
CA ASN A 34 2.87 -20.39 4.37
C ASN A 34 1.72 -19.44 4.04
N GLU A 35 1.99 -18.21 3.60
CA GLU A 35 0.99 -17.20 3.28
C GLU A 35 0.73 -17.06 1.77
N LEU A 36 1.57 -17.66 0.90
CA LEU A 36 1.50 -17.53 -0.55
C LEU A 36 0.33 -18.28 -1.21
N ILE A 37 -0.38 -19.13 -0.48
CA ILE A 37 -1.38 -20.06 -1.05
C ILE A 37 -2.78 -19.44 -1.11
N LEU A 38 -3.04 -18.31 -0.45
CA LEU A 38 -4.37 -17.73 -0.38
C LEU A 38 -4.46 -16.44 -1.20
N HIS A 39 -5.04 -16.54 -2.40
CA HIS A 39 -5.50 -15.36 -3.13
C HIS A 39 -6.64 -14.69 -2.35
N LYS A 40 -6.32 -13.62 -1.63
CA LYS A 40 -7.32 -12.80 -0.95
C LYS A 40 -7.74 -11.65 -1.86
N LYS A 41 -9.06 -11.46 -1.99
CA LYS A 41 -9.60 -10.30 -2.71
C LYS A 41 -9.27 -9.02 -1.92
N CYS A 42 -8.59 -8.08 -2.56
CA CYS A 42 -8.39 -6.74 -1.99
C CYS A 42 -9.73 -5.98 -2.06
N ASN A 43 -10.30 -5.64 -0.91
CA ASN A 43 -11.56 -4.91 -0.80
C ASN A 43 -11.46 -3.64 0.05
N LYS A 44 -10.29 -3.36 0.60
CA LYS A 44 -9.99 -2.14 1.35
C LYS A 44 -8.64 -1.59 0.92
N VAL A 45 -8.58 -0.29 0.66
CA VAL A 45 -7.37 0.41 0.20
C VAL A 45 -7.11 1.58 1.14
N LEU A 46 -5.89 1.70 1.62
CA LEU A 46 -5.40 2.83 2.40
C LEU A 46 -4.43 3.65 1.57
N ASN A 47 -4.73 4.94 1.41
CA ASN A 47 -3.77 5.94 0.98
C ASN A 47 -3.10 6.52 2.23
N VAL A 48 -1.80 6.30 2.40
CA VAL A 48 -1.07 6.58 3.64
C VAL A 48 -0.14 7.77 3.47
N LYS A 49 -0.23 8.74 4.38
CA LYS A 49 0.66 9.90 4.42
C LYS A 49 1.25 10.08 5.81
N PHE A 50 2.57 9.96 5.89
CA PHE A 50 3.34 10.28 7.10
C PHE A 50 3.87 11.71 7.05
N GLY A 51 3.90 12.39 8.21
CA GLY A 51 4.56 13.66 8.39
C GLY A 51 4.48 14.11 9.86
N LEU A 52 5.53 14.73 10.36
CA LEU A 52 5.58 15.18 11.77
C LEU A 52 4.51 16.25 12.08
N ASP A 53 4.08 16.99 11.08
CA ASP A 53 3.03 18.00 11.12
C ASP A 53 1.62 17.45 10.88
N GLN A 54 1.50 16.14 10.53
CA GLN A 54 0.23 15.52 10.26
C GLN A 54 -0.55 15.21 11.54
N LYS A 55 -1.87 15.21 11.42
CA LYS A 55 -2.76 14.68 12.46
C LYS A 55 -2.89 13.15 12.28
N ASN A 56 -3.03 12.44 13.41
CA ASN A 56 -3.35 11.02 13.36
C ASN A 56 -4.84 10.85 13.09
N GLU A 57 -5.19 10.60 11.85
CA GLU A 57 -6.58 10.57 11.38
C GLU A 57 -6.76 9.57 10.25
N ILE A 58 -7.90 8.89 10.22
CA ILE A 58 -8.34 8.04 9.13
C ILE A 58 -9.72 8.47 8.67
N LYS A 59 -9.87 8.70 7.37
CA LYS A 59 -11.11 9.16 6.74
C LYS A 59 -11.51 8.25 5.60
N LYS A 60 -12.78 7.88 5.54
CA LYS A 60 -13.35 7.22 4.37
C LYS A 60 -13.37 8.18 3.18
N VAL A 61 -12.95 7.70 2.02
CA VAL A 61 -12.86 8.46 0.78
C VAL A 61 -13.97 8.02 -0.17
N ASN A 62 -14.61 8.97 -0.85
CA ASN A 62 -15.57 8.63 -1.90
C ASN A 62 -14.88 8.04 -3.14
N LYS A 63 -15.64 7.33 -3.97
CA LYS A 63 -15.11 6.58 -5.11
C LYS A 63 -14.44 7.47 -6.17
N GLY A 64 -14.99 8.66 -6.42
CA GLY A 64 -14.43 9.61 -7.39
C GLY A 64 -13.03 10.07 -6.96
N LYS A 65 -12.89 10.54 -5.72
CA LYS A 65 -11.59 10.94 -5.17
C LYS A 65 -10.60 9.77 -5.10
N ALA A 66 -11.08 8.57 -4.72
CA ALA A 66 -10.25 7.38 -4.71
C ALA A 66 -9.70 7.05 -6.11
N LEU A 67 -10.54 7.16 -7.13
CA LEU A 67 -10.13 6.94 -8.52
C LEU A 67 -9.08 7.96 -8.96
N GLU A 68 -9.26 9.24 -8.64
CA GLU A 68 -8.28 10.30 -8.93
C GLU A 68 -6.91 10.01 -8.28
N GLN A 69 -6.90 9.46 -7.06
CA GLN A 69 -5.67 9.11 -6.36
C GLN A 69 -4.95 7.89 -6.94
N ILE A 70 -5.69 6.91 -7.45
CA ILE A 70 -5.12 5.64 -7.93
C ILE A 70 -4.70 5.74 -9.40
N LEU A 71 -5.44 6.48 -10.23
CA LEU A 71 -5.22 6.53 -11.67
C LEU A 71 -3.79 6.84 -12.11
N PRO A 72 -3.06 7.78 -11.47
CA PRO A 72 -1.68 8.09 -11.86
C PRO A 72 -0.73 6.90 -11.79
N ASP A 73 -0.98 5.97 -10.84
CA ASP A 73 -0.13 4.81 -10.59
C ASP A 73 -0.73 3.50 -11.12
N ALA A 74 -1.97 3.55 -11.61
CA ALA A 74 -2.66 2.38 -12.12
C ALA A 74 -2.26 2.08 -13.56
N TRP A 75 -1.74 0.89 -13.79
CA TRP A 75 -1.48 0.38 -15.13
C TRP A 75 -2.78 -0.19 -15.70
N ILE A 76 -3.61 0.68 -16.26
CA ILE A 76 -4.88 0.27 -16.85
C ILE A 76 -4.61 -0.30 -18.23
N SER A 77 -5.01 -1.55 -18.43
CA SER A 77 -4.96 -2.20 -19.74
C SER A 77 -5.86 -1.48 -20.75
N LYS A 78 -5.45 -1.47 -22.02
CA LYS A 78 -6.30 -1.04 -23.13
C LYS A 78 -7.43 -2.02 -23.45
N ASP A 79 -7.38 -3.21 -22.88
CA ASP A 79 -8.44 -4.21 -22.97
C ASP A 79 -9.66 -3.76 -22.18
N LEU A 80 -10.82 -3.74 -22.83
CA LEU A 80 -12.07 -3.26 -22.24
C LEU A 80 -12.56 -4.12 -21.07
N ASP A 81 -12.33 -5.44 -21.11
CA ASP A 81 -12.75 -6.34 -20.03
C ASP A 81 -11.90 -6.13 -18.78
N HIS A 82 -10.61 -5.89 -18.94
CA HIS A 82 -9.73 -5.53 -17.84
C HIS A 82 -10.09 -4.14 -17.25
N ALA A 83 -10.35 -3.16 -18.11
CA ALA A 83 -10.77 -1.82 -17.66
C ALA A 83 -12.10 -1.88 -16.89
N LYS A 84 -13.07 -2.67 -17.38
CA LYS A 84 -14.35 -2.91 -16.70
C LYS A 84 -14.14 -3.58 -15.34
N SER A 85 -13.32 -4.62 -15.29
CA SER A 85 -12.98 -5.34 -14.05
C SER A 85 -12.34 -4.40 -13.02
N PHE A 86 -11.46 -3.50 -13.45
CA PHE A 86 -10.86 -2.47 -12.58
C PHE A 86 -11.93 -1.53 -12.01
N ILE A 87 -12.83 -1.02 -12.84
CA ILE A 87 -13.92 -0.14 -12.39
C ILE A 87 -14.86 -0.86 -11.42
N ASP A 88 -15.21 -2.11 -11.68
CA ASP A 88 -16.06 -2.92 -10.80
C ASP A 88 -15.36 -3.19 -9.46
N TRP A 89 -14.04 -3.41 -9.46
CA TRP A 89 -13.25 -3.50 -8.25
C TRP A 89 -13.27 -2.17 -7.46
N VAL A 90 -13.07 -1.02 -8.11
CA VAL A 90 -13.15 0.30 -7.46
C VAL A 90 -14.54 0.51 -6.83
N LYS A 91 -15.62 0.17 -7.55
CA LYS A 91 -16.99 0.28 -7.05
C LYS A 91 -17.24 -0.58 -5.80
N SER A 92 -16.68 -1.79 -5.76
CA SER A 92 -16.88 -2.75 -4.68
C SER A 92 -15.96 -2.55 -3.47
N SER A 93 -14.85 -1.83 -3.62
CA SER A 93 -13.84 -1.63 -2.59
C SER A 93 -14.11 -0.41 -1.69
N LEU A 94 -13.56 -0.40 -0.49
CA LEU A 94 -13.57 0.73 0.43
C LEU A 94 -12.23 1.43 0.39
N PHE A 95 -12.25 2.76 0.40
CA PHE A 95 -11.05 3.58 0.33
C PHE A 95 -10.97 4.50 1.53
N TYR A 96 -9.75 4.67 2.05
CA TYR A 96 -9.46 5.50 3.20
C TYR A 96 -8.20 6.32 2.97
N ASP A 97 -8.20 7.58 3.42
CA ASP A 97 -6.99 8.38 3.63
C ASP A 97 -6.56 8.22 5.08
N LEU A 98 -5.32 7.82 5.31
CA LEU A 98 -4.69 7.74 6.60
C LEU A 98 -3.54 8.73 6.68
N THR A 99 -3.65 9.71 7.56
CA THR A 99 -2.53 10.59 7.91
C THR A 99 -2.06 10.27 9.32
N TYR A 100 -0.74 10.33 9.55
CA TYR A 100 -0.19 10.04 10.87
C TYR A 100 1.19 10.68 11.10
N ASN A 101 1.52 10.87 12.36
CA ASN A 101 2.83 11.29 12.85
C ASN A 101 3.39 10.34 13.91
N ASP A 102 2.60 9.33 14.31
CA ASP A 102 2.93 8.37 15.38
C ASP A 102 2.50 6.97 14.93
N ASN A 103 3.47 6.03 14.92
CA ASN A 103 3.26 4.67 14.44
C ASN A 103 2.31 3.86 15.33
N ASP A 104 2.33 4.04 16.64
CA ASP A 104 1.47 3.27 17.55
C ASP A 104 0.02 3.69 17.40
N LYS A 105 -0.23 5.00 17.23
CA LYS A 105 -1.56 5.50 16.93
C LYS A 105 -2.05 5.03 15.58
N MET A 106 -1.19 5.06 14.57
CA MET A 106 -1.50 4.55 13.24
C MET A 106 -1.91 3.08 13.27
N LEU A 107 -1.15 2.22 13.96
CA LEU A 107 -1.45 0.80 14.10
C LEU A 107 -2.81 0.55 14.79
N LYS A 108 -3.15 1.34 15.81
CA LYS A 108 -4.47 1.25 16.46
C LYS A 108 -5.59 1.59 15.48
N MET A 109 -5.47 2.71 14.76
CA MET A 109 -6.48 3.11 13.76
C MET A 109 -6.69 2.08 12.65
N ILE A 110 -5.60 1.42 12.19
CA ILE A 110 -5.70 0.36 11.18
C ILE A 110 -6.46 -0.85 11.74
N LYS A 111 -6.15 -1.29 12.96
CA LYS A 111 -6.83 -2.42 13.61
C LYS A 111 -8.33 -2.21 13.79
N ASP A 112 -8.77 -0.96 13.97
CA ASP A 112 -10.20 -0.63 14.11
C ASP A 112 -10.96 -0.76 12.77
N ILE A 113 -10.26 -0.76 11.64
CA ILE A 113 -10.88 -0.84 10.29
C ILE A 113 -10.74 -2.23 9.67
N PHE A 114 -9.64 -2.90 9.96
CA PHE A 114 -9.29 -4.20 9.37
C PHE A 114 -9.36 -5.33 10.39
#